data_54dbaa73b6252542a81e71a853ca46f4
#
_entry.id   54dbaa73b6252542a81e71a853ca46f4
#
_cell.length_a   1.000
_cell.length_b   1.000
_cell.length_c   1.000
_cell.angle_alpha   90.00
_cell.angle_beta   90.00
_cell.angle_gamma   90.00
#
_symmetry.space_group_name_H-M   'P 1'
#
loop_
_entity.id
_entity.type
_entity.pdbx_description
1 polymer ?
#
loop_
_entity_poly.entity_id
_entity_poly.type
_entity_poly.pdbx_seq_one_letter_code
_entity_poly.pdbx_strand_id
1 'polypeptide(L)'
;METINILFCGTGGQGILTAAEIVGLAAMYDGHHVKKSEVHGMAQRGGSVESHLRFGKEVFSPIIECGKADFLLSFEKGEHERMKFMLKKDGIDLFDDFVKGQEKITNPKFLNTYMLGVLSKHLEISQESWQKALKA
;
A
#
# COMPACT_ATOMS: atom_id res chain seq x y z
N MET A 1 10.82 -7.90 -16.26
CA MET A 1 10.04 -7.01 -15.41
C MET A 1 10.40 -7.21 -13.95
N GLU A 2 10.75 -6.15 -13.29
CA GLU A 2 11.11 -6.23 -11.88
C GLU A 2 9.88 -6.34 -10.99
N THR A 3 10.07 -6.96 -9.83
CA THR A 3 9.03 -7.03 -8.82
C THR A 3 8.82 -5.66 -8.20
N ILE A 4 7.57 -5.25 -8.06
CA ILE A 4 7.19 -4.02 -7.39
C ILE A 4 6.83 -4.33 -5.95
N ASN A 5 7.42 -3.61 -5.02
CA ASN A 5 7.22 -3.80 -3.58
C ASN A 5 6.52 -2.58 -3.00
N ILE A 6 5.34 -2.78 -2.44
CA ILE A 6 4.57 -1.69 -1.83
C ILE A 6 4.30 -2.02 -0.37
N LEU A 7 4.69 -1.12 0.52
CA LEU A 7 4.44 -1.27 1.95
C LEU A 7 3.35 -0.29 2.38
N PHE A 8 2.30 -0.84 2.98
CA PHE A 8 1.22 -0.05 3.58
C PHE A 8 1.37 -0.13 5.09
N CYS A 9 1.27 0.99 5.77
CA CYS A 9 1.35 0.97 7.23
C CYS A 9 0.41 1.98 7.87
N GLY A 10 0.03 1.69 9.09
CA GLY A 10 -0.88 2.53 9.85
C GLY A 10 -1.32 1.82 11.12
N THR A 11 -2.45 2.23 11.67
CA THR A 11 -3.02 1.59 12.85
C THR A 11 -4.32 0.88 12.48
N GLY A 12 -4.74 -0.03 13.35
CA GLY A 12 -5.97 -0.79 13.11
C GLY A 12 -7.16 0.13 12.90
N GLY A 13 -8.01 -0.23 11.95
CA GLY A 13 -9.22 0.52 11.65
C GLY A 13 -9.06 1.61 10.61
N GLN A 14 -7.88 1.80 10.05
CA GLN A 14 -7.65 2.83 9.04
C GLN A 14 -7.82 2.35 7.60
N GLY A 15 -8.27 1.11 7.41
CA GLY A 15 -8.52 0.60 6.05
C GLY A 15 -7.28 0.17 5.30
N ILE A 16 -6.18 -0.07 6.02
CA ILE A 16 -4.91 -0.46 5.41
C ILE A 16 -5.02 -1.78 4.67
N LEU A 17 -5.67 -2.77 5.29
CA LEU A 17 -5.83 -4.09 4.70
C LEU A 17 -6.68 -4.03 3.44
N THR A 18 -7.74 -3.23 3.47
CA THR A 18 -8.61 -3.05 2.32
C THR A 18 -7.86 -2.38 1.17
N ALA A 19 -7.06 -1.35 1.47
CA ALA A 19 -6.28 -0.66 0.45
C ALA A 19 -5.29 -1.63 -0.22
N ALA A 20 -4.56 -2.39 0.59
CA ALA A 20 -3.61 -3.36 0.06
C ALA A 20 -4.29 -4.43 -0.79
N GLU A 21 -5.47 -4.88 -0.36
CA GLU A 21 -6.22 -5.89 -1.10
C GLU A 21 -6.67 -5.37 -2.47
N ILE A 22 -7.15 -4.14 -2.53
CA ILE A 22 -7.58 -3.56 -3.81
C ILE A 22 -6.40 -3.47 -4.77
N VAL A 23 -5.25 -3.01 -4.32
CA VAL A 23 -4.06 -2.93 -5.17
C VAL A 23 -3.63 -4.31 -5.63
N GLY A 24 -3.65 -5.29 -4.72
CA GLY A 24 -3.30 -6.67 -5.06
C GLY A 24 -4.23 -7.25 -6.11
N LEU A 25 -5.53 -7.02 -5.97
CA LEU A 25 -6.50 -7.48 -6.95
C LEU A 25 -6.29 -6.81 -8.30
N ALA A 26 -6.03 -5.50 -8.29
CA ALA A 26 -5.78 -4.78 -9.55
C ALA A 26 -4.57 -5.35 -10.28
N ALA A 27 -3.50 -5.61 -9.55
CA ALA A 27 -2.30 -6.20 -10.13
C ALA A 27 -2.57 -7.61 -10.67
N MET A 28 -3.34 -8.40 -9.94
CA MET A 28 -3.71 -9.75 -10.35
C MET A 28 -4.54 -9.72 -11.63
N TYR A 29 -5.54 -8.85 -11.68
CA TYR A 29 -6.38 -8.71 -12.89
C TYR A 29 -5.56 -8.23 -14.09
N ASP A 30 -4.48 -7.52 -13.84
CA ASP A 30 -3.59 -7.04 -14.90
C ASP A 30 -2.54 -8.08 -15.31
N GLY A 31 -2.64 -9.29 -14.78
CA GLY A 31 -1.80 -10.40 -15.19
C GLY A 31 -0.53 -10.62 -14.37
N HIS A 32 -0.36 -9.90 -13.27
CA HIS A 32 0.82 -10.06 -12.43
C HIS A 32 0.66 -11.18 -11.43
N HIS A 33 1.79 -11.79 -11.05
CA HIS A 33 1.84 -12.71 -9.92
C HIS A 33 1.90 -11.86 -8.65
N VAL A 34 1.02 -12.11 -7.70
CA VAL A 34 0.86 -11.26 -6.51
C VAL A 34 1.05 -12.07 -5.24
N LYS A 35 1.83 -11.55 -4.30
CA LYS A 35 1.96 -12.08 -2.96
C LYS A 35 1.72 -10.97 -1.95
N LYS A 36 0.99 -11.27 -0.90
CA LYS A 36 0.65 -10.30 0.12
C LYS A 36 0.81 -10.93 1.51
N SER A 37 1.31 -10.16 2.46
CA SER A 37 1.42 -10.59 3.85
C SER A 37 1.06 -9.43 4.76
N GLU A 38 0.41 -9.75 5.86
CA GLU A 38 -0.01 -8.76 6.86
C GLU A 38 0.73 -9.02 8.16
N VAL A 39 1.23 -7.94 8.76
CA VAL A 39 1.93 -8.02 10.04
C VAL A 39 1.21 -7.09 11.02
N HIS A 40 0.78 -7.65 12.14
CA HIS A 40 0.11 -6.88 13.18
C HIS A 40 1.04 -6.70 14.37
N GLY A 41 1.08 -5.50 14.92
CA GLY A 41 1.86 -5.25 16.11
C GLY A 41 1.30 -5.99 17.31
N MET A 42 2.13 -6.11 18.34
CA MET A 42 1.74 -6.78 19.57
C MET A 42 0.73 -6.00 20.38
N ALA A 43 0.55 -4.72 20.04
CA ALA A 43 -0.40 -3.89 20.74
C ALA A 43 -1.82 -4.39 20.53
N GLN A 44 -2.68 -4.05 21.46
CA GLN A 44 -4.09 -4.43 21.41
C GLN A 44 -4.83 -3.55 20.40
N ARG A 45 -6.05 -3.16 20.70
CA ARG A 45 -6.82 -2.32 19.80
C ARG A 45 -6.03 -1.09 19.38
N GLY A 46 -6.02 -0.79 18.08
CA GLY A 46 -5.31 0.36 17.55
C GLY A 46 -3.83 0.15 17.35
N GLY A 47 -3.37 -1.08 17.46
CA GLY A 47 -1.98 -1.39 17.27
C GLY A 47 -1.52 -1.24 15.83
N SER A 48 -0.20 -1.28 15.64
CA SER A 48 0.43 -1.15 14.34
C SER A 48 -0.01 -2.25 13.38
N VAL A 49 -0.27 -1.86 12.14
CA VAL A 49 -0.61 -2.79 11.06
C VAL A 49 0.26 -2.45 9.87
N GLU A 50 0.85 -3.47 9.26
CA GLU A 50 1.55 -3.27 7.99
C GLU A 50 1.15 -4.36 7.02
N SER A 51 1.02 -3.99 5.75
CA SER A 51 0.76 -4.92 4.68
C SER A 51 1.90 -4.85 3.69
N HIS A 52 2.48 -5.99 3.40
CA HIS A 52 3.52 -6.14 2.40
C HIS A 52 2.86 -6.65 1.13
N LEU A 53 2.98 -5.92 0.05
CA LEU A 53 2.43 -6.33 -1.24
C LEU A 53 3.55 -6.37 -2.26
N ARG A 54 3.69 -7.50 -2.92
CA ARG A 54 4.70 -7.69 -3.96
C ARG A 54 4.04 -8.25 -5.20
N PHE A 55 4.34 -7.68 -6.35
CA PHE A 55 3.80 -8.21 -7.60
C PHE A 55 4.78 -8.03 -8.75
N GLY A 56 4.67 -8.89 -9.74
CA GLY A 56 5.54 -8.89 -10.90
C GLY A 56 5.33 -10.15 -11.71
N LYS A 57 6.31 -10.51 -12.50
CA LYS A 57 6.24 -11.70 -13.33
C LYS A 57 6.24 -12.97 -12.48
N GLU A 58 7.08 -12.99 -11.45
CA GLU A 58 7.23 -14.15 -10.58
C GLU A 58 7.68 -13.68 -9.20
N VAL A 59 6.90 -14.00 -8.17
CA VAL A 59 7.17 -13.57 -6.80
C VAL A 59 7.10 -14.78 -5.89
N PHE A 60 8.18 -15.05 -5.15
CA PHE A 60 8.27 -16.22 -4.30
C PHE A 60 8.00 -15.97 -2.83
N SER A 61 8.26 -14.76 -2.35
CA SER A 61 8.06 -14.42 -0.94
C SER A 61 7.14 -13.20 -0.82
N PRO A 62 6.20 -13.20 0.14
CA PRO A 62 5.32 -12.05 0.34
C PRO A 62 5.96 -10.93 1.16
N ILE A 63 7.10 -11.17 1.81
CA ILE A 63 7.71 -10.19 2.70
C ILE A 63 8.71 -9.32 1.94
N ILE A 64 8.59 -7.99 2.11
CA ILE A 64 9.53 -7.04 1.55
C ILE A 64 10.76 -6.97 2.45
N GLU A 65 11.93 -7.12 1.86
CA GLU A 65 13.18 -6.98 2.61
C GLU A 65 13.40 -5.53 3.02
N CYS A 66 14.07 -5.34 4.15
CA CYS A 66 14.40 -4.01 4.67
C CYS A 66 15.13 -3.20 3.60
N GLY A 67 14.65 -1.98 3.37
CA GLY A 67 15.27 -1.07 2.40
C GLY A 67 14.96 -1.39 0.94
N LYS A 68 13.93 -2.21 0.69
CA LYS A 68 13.59 -2.63 -0.68
C LYS A 68 12.19 -2.23 -1.13
N ALA A 69 11.45 -1.48 -0.32
CA ALA A 69 10.12 -1.02 -0.74
C ALA A 69 10.23 0.05 -1.81
N ASP A 70 9.50 -0.15 -2.89
CA ASP A 70 9.44 0.85 -3.97
C ASP A 70 8.53 2.00 -3.60
N PHE A 71 7.44 1.70 -2.87
CA PHE A 71 6.45 2.68 -2.44
C PHE A 71 6.10 2.47 -0.97
N LEU A 72 5.91 3.57 -0.27
CA LEU A 72 5.46 3.55 1.12
C LEU A 72 4.19 4.37 1.23
N LEU A 73 3.08 3.71 1.60
CA LEU A 73 1.81 4.36 1.89
C LEU A 73 1.58 4.30 3.39
N SER A 74 1.65 5.45 4.04
CA SER A 74 1.45 5.54 5.48
C SER A 74 0.15 6.27 5.76
N PHE A 75 -0.65 5.71 6.65
CA PHE A 75 -1.95 6.26 7.02
C PHE A 75 -1.96 6.85 8.42
N GLU A 76 -0.78 7.02 9.01
CA GLU A 76 -0.63 7.58 10.35
C GLU A 76 0.82 8.04 10.53
N LYS A 77 1.01 9.20 11.17
CA LYS A 77 2.33 9.82 11.26
C LYS A 77 3.36 8.97 11.99
N GLY A 78 2.99 8.43 13.14
CA GLY A 78 3.91 7.61 13.93
C GLY A 78 4.34 6.35 13.20
N GLU A 79 3.42 5.74 12.46
CA GLU A 79 3.72 4.56 11.67
C GLU A 79 4.62 4.90 10.48
N HIS A 80 4.43 6.08 9.90
CA HIS A 80 5.32 6.54 8.84
C HIS A 80 6.76 6.65 9.36
N GLU A 81 6.91 7.30 10.53
CA GLU A 81 8.24 7.44 11.14
C GLU A 81 8.87 6.09 11.46
N ARG A 82 8.05 5.15 11.93
CA ARG A 82 8.52 3.82 12.29
C ARG A 82 8.96 2.99 11.07
N MET A 83 8.30 3.17 9.93
CA MET A 83 8.49 2.29 8.77
C MET A 83 9.24 2.92 7.60
N LYS A 84 9.58 4.20 7.67
CA LYS A 84 10.23 4.84 6.51
C LYS A 84 11.59 4.23 6.16
N PHE A 85 12.24 3.54 7.08
CA PHE A 85 13.52 2.88 6.81
C PHE A 85 13.35 1.72 5.80
N MET A 86 12.13 1.25 5.61
CA MET A 86 11.86 0.17 4.66
C MET A 86 11.94 0.62 3.20
N LEU A 87 11.82 1.92 2.97
CA LEU A 87 11.82 2.47 1.62
C LEU A 87 13.22 2.38 1.02
N LYS A 88 13.32 1.94 -0.23
CA LYS A 88 14.61 1.89 -0.90
C LYS A 88 15.11 3.31 -1.21
N LYS A 89 16.39 3.44 -1.56
CA LYS A 89 17.05 4.74 -1.78
C LYS A 89 16.26 5.66 -2.71
N ASP A 90 15.78 5.15 -3.83
CA ASP A 90 15.03 5.94 -4.80
C ASP A 90 13.53 5.64 -4.75
N GLY A 91 13.07 5.13 -3.62
CA GLY A 91 11.66 4.80 -3.44
C GLY A 91 10.81 6.03 -3.28
N ILE A 92 9.52 5.85 -3.49
CA ILE A 92 8.53 6.92 -3.43
C ILE A 92 7.74 6.84 -2.13
N ASP A 93 7.84 7.90 -1.32
CA ASP A 93 7.13 8.02 -0.07
C ASP A 93 5.89 8.89 -0.31
N LEU A 94 4.70 8.33 -0.11
CA LEU A 94 3.45 9.03 -0.39
C LEU A 94 2.83 9.68 0.84
N PHE A 95 3.59 9.85 1.92
CA PHE A 95 3.05 10.43 3.15
C PHE A 95 2.62 11.89 2.98
N ASP A 96 3.37 12.67 2.20
CA ASP A 96 3.00 14.07 1.97
C ASP A 96 1.65 14.15 1.25
N ASP A 97 1.38 13.24 0.33
CA ASP A 97 0.09 13.17 -0.36
C ASP A 97 -1.02 12.83 0.61
N PHE A 98 -0.74 11.94 1.57
CA PHE A 98 -1.71 11.57 2.59
C PHE A 98 -2.06 12.79 3.47
N VAL A 99 -1.04 13.54 3.90
CA VAL A 99 -1.25 14.73 4.73
C VAL A 99 -2.09 15.76 3.98
N LYS A 100 -1.78 15.99 2.71
CA LYS A 100 -2.56 16.92 1.89
C LYS A 100 -4.00 16.44 1.71
N GLY A 101 -4.18 15.14 1.53
CA GLY A 101 -5.50 14.56 1.38
C GLY A 101 -6.33 14.72 2.64
N GLN A 102 -5.73 14.56 3.81
CA GLN A 102 -6.43 14.72 5.08
C GLN A 102 -7.00 16.12 5.27
N GLU A 103 -6.34 17.13 4.74
CA GLU A 103 -6.79 18.51 4.86
C GLU A 103 -8.11 18.75 4.11
N LYS A 104 -8.36 17.95 3.07
CA LYS A 104 -9.54 18.15 2.21
C LYS A 104 -10.58 17.06 2.37
N ILE A 105 -10.20 15.88 2.76
CA ILE A 105 -11.07 14.72 2.83
C ILE A 105 -11.14 14.22 4.26
N THR A 106 -12.30 14.33 4.89
CA THR A 106 -12.48 13.91 6.28
C THR A 106 -12.96 12.46 6.41
N ASN A 107 -13.65 11.94 5.39
CA ASN A 107 -14.14 10.56 5.42
C ASN A 107 -13.00 9.59 5.10
N PRO A 108 -12.66 8.66 6.03
CA PRO A 108 -11.55 7.73 5.82
C PRO A 108 -11.66 6.87 4.55
N LYS A 109 -12.88 6.49 4.16
CA LYS A 109 -13.07 5.69 2.94
C LYS A 109 -12.68 6.48 1.70
N PHE A 110 -13.08 7.75 1.65
CA PHE A 110 -12.76 8.61 0.52
C PHE A 110 -11.26 8.93 0.49
N LEU A 111 -10.67 9.09 1.68
CA LEU A 111 -9.24 9.34 1.78
C LEU A 111 -8.44 8.13 1.26
N ASN A 112 -8.86 6.93 1.62
CA ASN A 112 -8.21 5.71 1.13
C ASN A 112 -8.30 5.62 -0.40
N THR A 113 -9.47 5.90 -0.95
CA THR A 113 -9.66 5.89 -2.41
C THR A 113 -8.78 6.95 -3.08
N TYR A 114 -8.69 8.13 -2.47
CA TYR A 114 -7.80 9.18 -2.96
C TYR A 114 -6.34 8.69 -3.01
N MET A 115 -5.89 8.03 -1.94
CA MET A 115 -4.53 7.52 -1.88
C MET A 115 -4.26 6.42 -2.91
N LEU A 116 -5.25 5.57 -3.17
CA LEU A 116 -5.13 4.58 -4.24
C LEU A 116 -5.01 5.25 -5.60
N GLY A 117 -5.74 6.35 -5.81
CA GLY A 117 -5.62 7.12 -7.03
C GLY A 117 -4.23 7.73 -7.19
N VAL A 118 -3.67 8.25 -6.11
CA VAL A 118 -2.31 8.80 -6.13
C VAL A 118 -1.32 7.70 -6.49
N LEU A 119 -1.43 6.55 -5.82
CA LEU A 119 -0.54 5.42 -6.07
C LEU A 119 -0.66 4.93 -7.53
N SER A 120 -1.88 4.89 -8.06
CA SER A 120 -2.12 4.36 -9.40
C SER A 120 -1.36 5.13 -10.49
N LYS A 121 -1.05 6.39 -10.24
CA LYS A 121 -0.29 7.20 -11.21
C LYS A 121 1.14 6.71 -11.38
N HIS A 122 1.64 6.00 -10.39
CA HIS A 122 3.01 5.48 -10.41
C HIS A 122 3.10 4.04 -10.87
N LEU A 123 1.97 3.36 -11.04
CA LEU A 123 1.94 1.94 -11.38
C LEU A 123 1.44 1.72 -12.80
N GLU A 124 2.04 0.74 -13.47
CA GLU A 124 1.62 0.36 -14.81
C GLU A 124 0.56 -0.74 -14.73
N ILE A 125 -0.61 -0.37 -14.22
CA ILE A 125 -1.78 -1.25 -14.13
C ILE A 125 -2.89 -0.59 -14.92
N SER A 126 -3.56 -1.33 -15.78
CA SER A 126 -4.59 -0.78 -16.64
C SER A 126 -5.78 -0.25 -15.83
N GLN A 127 -6.44 0.77 -16.36
CA GLN A 127 -7.62 1.34 -15.72
C GLN A 127 -8.72 0.30 -15.58
N GLU A 128 -8.84 -0.60 -16.55
CA GLU A 128 -9.81 -1.67 -16.50
C GLU A 128 -9.58 -2.58 -15.29
N SER A 129 -8.32 -2.94 -15.03
CA SER A 129 -7.96 -3.78 -13.89
C SER A 129 -8.28 -3.08 -12.57
N TRP A 130 -8.01 -1.78 -12.47
CA TRP A 130 -8.37 -0.99 -11.29
C TRP A 130 -9.88 -0.97 -11.06
N GLN A 131 -10.65 -0.80 -12.13
CA GLN A 131 -12.10 -0.78 -12.02
C GLN A 131 -12.66 -2.12 -11.55
N LYS A 132 -12.10 -3.21 -12.05
CA LYS A 132 -12.50 -4.55 -11.60
C LYS A 132 -12.20 -4.74 -10.11
N ALA A 133 -11.04 -4.31 -9.68
CA ALA A 133 -10.64 -4.43 -8.27
C ALA A 133 -11.57 -3.65 -7.35
N LEU A 134 -11.96 -2.45 -7.77
CA LEU A 134 -12.83 -1.60 -6.96
C LEU A 134 -14.26 -2.15 -6.85
N LYS A 135 -14.68 -2.97 -7.81
CA LYS A 135 -16.02 -3.57 -7.81
C LYS A 135 -16.05 -4.90 -7.04
N ALA A 136 -14.92 -5.48 -6.80
CA ALA A 136 -14.85 -6.81 -6.17
C ALA A 136 -15.23 -6.76 -4.68
#